data_222d30c1c4182435e5cb57621d2c4629
#
_entry.id   222d30c1c4182435e5cb57621d2c4629
#
_cell.length_a   1.000
_cell.length_b   1.000
_cell.length_c   1.000
_cell.angle_alpha   90.00
_cell.angle_beta   90.00
_cell.angle_gamma   90.00
#
_symmetry.space_group_name_H-M   'P 1'
#
loop_
_entity.id
_entity.type
_entity.pdbx_description
1 polymer ?
#
loop_
_entity_poly.entity_id
_entity_poly.type
_entity_poly.pdbx_seq_one_letter_code
_entity_poly.pdbx_strand_id
1 'polypeptide(L)'
;MAQLFSVMTQSNAAPMELNLARILRTSLRQTGGRQLAGLPSTLILQDTKTRLKLRLVVNPKTGITISRAHKKETALVEGLFDPFSGEPPKFKLRGAWRKPLLKRRLTQLFKPALTPWETAAEAFYKATSLLDPNEFTIESYSEDTDIRHHWGHGPEHALILGQGATLSHLYNGYALLIDDILKGRIQCQASMRTIAIITDATTEYWMDLQ
;
A
#
# COMPACT_ATOMS: atom_id res chain seq x y z
N MET A 1 -0.46 -24.71 -8.60
CA MET A 1 0.47 -23.73 -7.98
C MET A 1 0.13 -22.35 -8.48
N ALA A 2 -0.23 -21.41 -7.59
CA ALA A 2 -0.45 -20.02 -8.00
C ALA A 2 0.92 -19.44 -8.42
N GLN A 3 0.99 -18.83 -9.59
CA GLN A 3 2.20 -18.17 -10.08
C GLN A 3 2.44 -16.93 -9.21
N LEU A 4 3.52 -16.93 -8.43
CA LEU A 4 3.93 -15.79 -7.61
C LEU A 4 4.58 -14.74 -8.52
N PHE A 5 3.91 -13.60 -8.69
CA PHE A 5 4.47 -12.44 -9.36
C PHE A 5 5.33 -11.64 -8.38
N SER A 6 6.51 -11.24 -8.81
CA SER A 6 7.41 -10.42 -8.00
C SER A 6 7.38 -8.96 -8.42
N VAL A 7 7.58 -8.05 -7.46
CA VAL A 7 7.89 -6.65 -7.74
C VAL A 7 9.23 -6.35 -7.09
N MET A 8 10.23 -6.06 -7.92
CA MET A 8 11.60 -5.80 -7.50
C MET A 8 11.92 -4.32 -7.57
N THR A 9 12.63 -3.83 -6.56
CA THR A 9 13.20 -2.48 -6.50
C THR A 9 14.73 -2.56 -6.40
N GLN A 10 15.40 -1.44 -6.58
CA GLN A 10 16.83 -1.33 -6.32
C GLN A 10 17.09 -1.32 -4.80
N SER A 11 18.30 -1.74 -4.37
CA SER A 11 18.69 -1.76 -2.95
C SER A 11 18.67 -0.39 -2.27
N ASN A 12 18.78 0.70 -3.03
CA ASN A 12 18.72 2.07 -2.57
C ASN A 12 17.43 2.78 -3.02
N ALA A 13 16.33 2.05 -3.01
CA ALA A 13 15.03 2.55 -3.46
C ALA A 13 14.57 3.74 -2.60
N ALA A 14 14.07 4.78 -3.26
CA ALA A 14 13.47 5.93 -2.58
C ALA A 14 12.07 5.57 -2.03
N PRO A 15 11.53 6.33 -1.05
CA PRO A 15 10.21 6.08 -0.48
C PRO A 15 9.09 5.95 -1.53
N MET A 16 9.15 6.74 -2.59
CA MET A 16 8.20 6.63 -3.71
C MET A 16 8.30 5.29 -4.45
N GLU A 17 9.52 4.76 -4.64
CA GLU A 17 9.74 3.46 -5.28
C GLU A 17 9.18 2.32 -4.42
N LEU A 18 9.41 2.37 -3.09
CA LEU A 18 8.92 1.40 -2.12
C LEU A 18 7.38 1.41 -2.05
N ASN A 19 6.78 2.59 -1.94
CA ASN A 19 5.32 2.74 -1.93
C ASN A 19 4.70 2.20 -3.23
N LEU A 20 5.28 2.54 -4.37
CA LEU A 20 4.81 2.03 -5.65
C LEU A 20 4.94 0.51 -5.74
N ALA A 21 6.06 -0.05 -5.26
CA ALA A 21 6.27 -1.50 -5.22
C ALA A 21 5.19 -2.19 -4.38
N ARG A 22 4.87 -1.67 -3.20
CA ARG A 22 3.82 -2.17 -2.33
C ARG A 22 2.45 -2.16 -3.04
N ILE A 23 2.06 -1.03 -3.65
CA ILE A 23 0.81 -0.91 -4.40
C ILE A 23 0.74 -1.96 -5.50
N LEU A 24 1.82 -2.12 -6.26
CA LEU A 24 1.91 -3.08 -7.35
C LEU A 24 1.83 -4.53 -6.84
N ARG A 25 2.50 -4.88 -5.74
CA ARG A 25 2.42 -6.22 -5.13
C ARG A 25 1.00 -6.53 -4.68
N THR A 26 0.34 -5.60 -3.98
CA THR A 26 -1.07 -5.75 -3.58
C THR A 26 -1.97 -6.00 -4.79
N SER A 27 -1.82 -5.19 -5.82
CA SER A 27 -2.59 -5.34 -7.06
C SER A 27 -2.35 -6.68 -7.75
N LEU A 28 -1.09 -7.12 -7.84
CA LEU A 28 -0.73 -8.39 -8.48
C LEU A 28 -1.24 -9.60 -7.68
N ARG A 29 -1.19 -9.54 -6.34
CA ARG A 29 -1.78 -10.58 -5.48
C ARG A 29 -3.29 -10.72 -5.70
N GLN A 30 -4.02 -9.59 -5.73
CA GLN A 30 -5.48 -9.59 -5.92
C GLN A 30 -5.94 -10.10 -7.29
N THR A 31 -5.17 -9.86 -8.32
CA THR A 31 -5.58 -10.12 -9.71
C THR A 31 -4.87 -11.30 -10.36
N GLY A 32 -3.92 -11.92 -9.64
CA GLY A 32 -3.10 -13.00 -10.20
C GLY A 32 -2.33 -12.54 -11.45
N GLY A 33 -1.91 -11.28 -11.49
CA GLY A 33 -1.09 -10.72 -12.58
C GLY A 33 -1.81 -10.57 -13.93
N ARG A 34 -3.10 -10.83 -14.02
CA ARG A 34 -3.86 -10.78 -15.29
C ARG A 34 -3.77 -9.43 -16.01
N GLN A 35 -3.64 -8.33 -15.26
CA GLN A 35 -3.51 -7.00 -15.84
C GLN A 35 -2.15 -6.75 -16.49
N LEU A 36 -1.11 -7.53 -16.20
CA LEU A 36 0.20 -7.39 -16.85
C LEU A 36 0.14 -7.73 -18.33
N ALA A 37 -0.73 -8.66 -18.71
CA ALA A 37 -0.95 -9.01 -20.11
C ALA A 37 -1.51 -7.80 -20.87
N GLY A 38 -0.75 -7.29 -21.85
CA GLY A 38 -1.12 -6.14 -22.69
C GLY A 38 -0.78 -4.78 -22.08
N LEU A 39 0.05 -4.73 -21.01
CA LEU A 39 0.82 -3.55 -20.69
C LEU A 39 2.05 -3.47 -21.62
N PRO A 40 2.56 -2.26 -21.93
CA PRO A 40 3.86 -2.10 -22.57
C PRO A 40 4.95 -2.74 -21.70
N SER A 41 5.97 -3.32 -22.34
CA SER A 41 7.13 -3.89 -21.63
C SER A 41 7.89 -2.87 -20.79
N THR A 42 7.75 -1.59 -21.11
CA THR A 42 8.34 -0.49 -20.35
C THR A 42 7.34 0.65 -20.20
N LEU A 43 7.19 1.14 -18.97
CA LEU A 43 6.38 2.29 -18.62
C LEU A 43 7.26 3.31 -17.89
N ILE A 44 7.21 4.57 -18.32
CA ILE A 44 7.86 5.67 -17.61
C ILE A 44 6.80 6.45 -16.86
N LEU A 45 6.94 6.51 -15.55
CA LEU A 45 6.12 7.31 -14.64
C LEU A 45 6.86 8.59 -14.29
N GLN A 46 6.15 9.67 -14.11
CA GLN A 46 6.70 10.91 -13.58
C GLN A 46 5.81 11.44 -12.45
N ASP A 47 6.42 11.65 -11.30
CA ASP A 47 5.75 12.36 -10.21
C ASP A 47 5.68 13.84 -10.51
N THR A 48 4.49 14.44 -10.37
CA THR A 48 4.27 15.86 -10.70
C THR A 48 4.86 16.80 -9.66
N LYS A 49 5.00 16.36 -8.41
CA LYS A 49 5.54 17.17 -7.29
C LYS A 49 7.06 17.19 -7.29
N THR A 50 7.68 16.02 -7.29
CA THR A 50 9.14 15.88 -7.17
C THR A 50 9.86 15.86 -8.52
N ARG A 51 9.12 15.69 -9.63
CA ARG A 51 9.66 15.47 -10.98
C ARG A 51 10.49 14.19 -11.12
N LEU A 52 10.49 13.34 -10.11
CA LEU A 52 11.16 12.05 -10.16
C LEU A 52 10.53 11.20 -11.27
N LYS A 53 11.38 10.55 -12.06
CA LYS A 53 10.93 9.61 -13.08
C LYS A 53 11.33 8.18 -12.69
N LEU A 54 10.36 7.28 -12.79
CA LEU A 54 10.55 5.86 -12.55
C LEU A 54 10.27 5.08 -13.82
N ARG A 55 11.09 4.06 -14.05
CA ARG A 55 10.93 3.08 -15.12
C ARG A 55 10.38 1.80 -14.53
N LEU A 56 9.25 1.36 -15.04
CA LEU A 56 8.68 0.04 -14.74
C LEU A 56 8.95 -0.86 -15.94
N VAL A 57 9.71 -1.91 -15.74
CA VAL A 57 9.89 -2.98 -16.73
C VAL A 57 8.89 -4.08 -16.39
N VAL A 58 7.96 -4.31 -17.29
CA VAL A 58 6.84 -5.24 -17.09
C VAL A 58 7.16 -6.54 -17.82
N ASN A 59 7.19 -7.64 -17.08
CA ASN A 59 7.25 -8.99 -17.62
C ASN A 59 5.95 -9.73 -17.24
N PRO A 60 5.11 -10.08 -18.22
CA PRO A 60 3.84 -10.76 -17.96
C PRO A 60 3.94 -12.11 -17.25
N LYS A 61 5.13 -12.71 -17.23
CA LYS A 61 5.37 -14.03 -16.61
C LYS A 61 5.98 -13.94 -15.23
N THR A 62 6.80 -12.91 -14.96
CA THR A 62 7.58 -12.84 -13.71
C THR A 62 7.19 -11.66 -12.82
N GLY A 63 6.63 -10.57 -13.37
CA GLY A 63 6.22 -9.42 -12.59
C GLY A 63 6.76 -8.08 -13.10
N ILE A 64 7.13 -7.18 -12.17
CA ILE A 64 7.55 -5.82 -12.49
C ILE A 64 8.88 -5.51 -11.80
N THR A 65 9.80 -4.86 -12.53
CA THR A 65 11.01 -4.27 -11.95
C THR A 65 10.89 -2.76 -11.98
N ILE A 66 11.14 -2.11 -10.84
CA ILE A 66 11.13 -0.66 -10.69
C ILE A 66 12.55 -0.15 -10.59
N SER A 67 12.87 0.88 -11.37
CA SER A 67 14.16 1.56 -11.34
C SER A 67 13.99 3.04 -11.66
N ARG A 68 15.00 3.85 -11.36
CA ARG A 68 15.00 5.26 -11.76
C ARG A 68 15.17 5.38 -13.28
N ALA A 69 14.39 6.27 -13.88
CA ALA A 69 14.46 6.57 -15.31
C ALA A 69 15.35 7.81 -15.55
N HIS A 70 15.98 7.88 -16.72
CA HIS A 70 16.75 9.06 -17.11
C HIS A 70 15.82 10.27 -17.34
N LYS A 71 16.32 11.48 -17.04
CA LYS A 71 15.56 12.74 -17.21
C LYS A 71 15.04 12.93 -18.64
N LYS A 72 15.79 12.46 -19.64
CA LYS A 72 15.43 12.57 -21.07
C LYS A 72 14.30 11.62 -21.51
N GLU A 73 13.97 10.61 -20.73
CA GLU A 73 12.90 9.67 -21.10
C GLU A 73 11.53 10.35 -21.01
N THR A 74 10.70 10.07 -22.00
CA THR A 74 9.35 10.66 -22.06
C THR A 74 8.41 9.88 -21.13
N ALA A 75 7.82 10.57 -20.15
CA ALA A 75 6.83 9.97 -19.27
C ALA A 75 5.55 9.64 -20.05
N LEU A 76 5.06 8.42 -19.88
CA LEU A 76 3.77 7.96 -20.36
C LEU A 76 2.67 8.23 -19.34
N VAL A 77 3.00 8.11 -18.05
CA VAL A 77 2.10 8.33 -16.93
C VAL A 77 2.64 9.47 -16.07
N GLU A 78 1.83 10.47 -15.85
CA GLU A 78 2.14 11.60 -14.99
C GLU A 78 1.12 11.66 -13.86
N GLY A 79 1.58 11.82 -12.62
CA GLY A 79 0.68 11.81 -11.48
C GLY A 79 1.30 12.24 -10.17
N LEU A 80 0.48 12.27 -9.14
CA LEU A 80 0.92 12.45 -7.77
C LEU A 80 1.07 11.05 -7.15
N PHE A 81 2.32 10.67 -6.90
CA PHE A 81 2.70 9.39 -6.29
C PHE A 81 3.24 9.61 -4.89
N ASP A 82 2.57 10.46 -4.11
CA ASP A 82 2.98 10.82 -2.75
C ASP A 82 2.88 9.58 -1.84
N PRO A 83 4.00 9.06 -1.30
CA PRO A 83 4.00 7.87 -0.46
C PRO A 83 3.31 8.07 0.88
N PHE A 84 3.14 9.32 1.31
CA PHE A 84 2.59 9.68 2.62
C PHE A 84 1.15 10.21 2.56
N SER A 85 0.53 10.20 1.38
CA SER A 85 -0.84 10.71 1.22
C SER A 85 -1.91 9.84 1.87
N GLY A 86 -1.64 8.54 2.05
CA GLY A 86 -2.65 7.54 2.42
C GLY A 86 -3.70 7.27 1.33
N GLU A 87 -3.56 7.92 0.16
CA GLU A 87 -4.48 7.77 -0.96
C GLU A 87 -3.82 7.06 -2.14
N PRO A 88 -4.62 6.32 -2.94
CA PRO A 88 -4.12 5.75 -4.20
C PRO A 88 -3.61 6.85 -5.14
N PRO A 89 -2.58 6.56 -5.97
CA PRO A 89 -2.01 7.55 -6.87
C PRO A 89 -3.04 8.19 -7.79
N LYS A 90 -3.02 9.53 -7.87
CA LYS A 90 -3.82 10.29 -8.84
C LYS A 90 -2.98 10.53 -10.07
N PHE A 91 -3.32 9.91 -11.21
CA PHE A 91 -2.49 9.96 -12.41
C PHE A 91 -3.28 10.25 -13.69
N LYS A 92 -2.56 10.76 -14.70
CA LYS A 92 -3.02 10.96 -16.07
C LYS A 92 -2.14 10.15 -17.02
N LEU A 93 -2.76 9.53 -18.01
CA LEU A 93 -2.07 8.81 -19.07
C LEU A 93 -1.94 9.73 -20.29
N ARG A 94 -0.74 9.91 -20.80
CA ARG A 94 -0.49 10.67 -22.01
C ARG A 94 -1.14 9.98 -23.23
N GLY A 95 -2.02 10.67 -23.94
CA GLY A 95 -2.78 10.11 -25.05
C GLY A 95 -3.83 9.07 -24.63
N ALA A 96 -4.41 9.22 -23.45
CA ALA A 96 -5.40 8.31 -22.86
C ALA A 96 -6.62 8.02 -23.77
N TRP A 97 -7.04 9.01 -24.55
CA TRP A 97 -8.18 8.90 -25.47
C TRP A 97 -7.94 7.87 -26.61
N ARG A 98 -6.68 7.65 -26.98
CA ARG A 98 -6.28 6.64 -27.98
C ARG A 98 -6.03 5.26 -27.37
N LYS A 99 -5.97 5.14 -26.05
CA LYS A 99 -5.56 3.92 -25.33
C LYS A 99 -6.46 3.63 -24.10
N PRO A 100 -7.80 3.50 -24.30
CA PRO A 100 -8.72 3.35 -23.17
C PRO A 100 -8.49 2.05 -22.38
N LEU A 101 -8.13 0.96 -23.03
CA LEU A 101 -7.81 -0.31 -22.36
C LEU A 101 -6.56 -0.21 -21.50
N LEU A 102 -5.52 0.48 -21.99
CA LEU A 102 -4.31 0.72 -21.22
C LEU A 102 -4.61 1.57 -19.98
N LYS A 103 -5.42 2.62 -20.13
CA LYS A 103 -5.85 3.45 -18.97
C LYS A 103 -6.56 2.60 -17.92
N ARG A 104 -7.50 1.74 -18.33
CA ARG A 104 -8.23 0.85 -17.41
C ARG A 104 -7.29 -0.10 -16.67
N ARG A 105 -6.34 -0.75 -17.38
CA ARG A 105 -5.35 -1.66 -16.77
C ARG A 105 -4.43 -0.93 -15.79
N LEU A 106 -3.94 0.25 -16.14
CA LEU A 106 -3.12 1.06 -15.23
C LEU A 106 -3.92 1.51 -14.02
N THR A 107 -5.21 1.86 -14.18
CA THR A 107 -6.07 2.17 -13.04
C THR A 107 -6.20 0.99 -12.09
N GLN A 108 -6.44 -0.20 -12.59
CA GLN A 108 -6.51 -1.42 -11.78
C GLN A 108 -5.17 -1.74 -11.11
N LEU A 109 -4.06 -1.47 -11.79
CA LEU A 109 -2.72 -1.72 -11.28
C LEU A 109 -2.32 -0.74 -10.15
N PHE A 110 -2.65 0.54 -10.29
CA PHE A 110 -2.29 1.57 -9.31
C PHE A 110 -3.35 1.83 -8.25
N LYS A 111 -4.55 1.30 -8.43
CA LYS A 111 -5.66 1.43 -7.48
C LYS A 111 -6.25 0.05 -7.19
N PRO A 112 -5.53 -0.82 -6.48
CA PRO A 112 -6.10 -2.09 -6.04
C PRO A 112 -7.33 -1.83 -5.17
N ALA A 113 -8.29 -2.71 -5.22
CA ALA A 113 -9.45 -2.64 -4.33
C ALA A 113 -8.98 -2.81 -2.88
N LEU A 114 -9.48 -1.96 -1.99
CA LEU A 114 -9.24 -2.14 -0.57
C LEU A 114 -10.06 -3.33 -0.07
N THR A 115 -9.40 -4.16 0.71
CA THR A 115 -10.10 -5.21 1.47
C THR A 115 -10.89 -4.52 2.60
N PRO A 116 -12.09 -5.00 2.96
CA PRO A 116 -12.79 -4.54 4.14
C PRO A 116 -11.86 -4.52 5.34
N TRP A 117 -11.97 -3.50 6.19
CA TRP A 117 -10.95 -3.23 7.20
C TRP A 117 -10.79 -4.37 8.20
N GLU A 118 -11.86 -5.10 8.54
CA GLU A 118 -11.82 -6.24 9.46
C GLU A 118 -10.97 -7.37 8.90
N THR A 119 -11.17 -7.71 7.63
CA THR A 119 -10.39 -8.72 6.93
C THR A 119 -8.94 -8.27 6.73
N ALA A 120 -8.73 -6.98 6.46
CA ALA A 120 -7.40 -6.40 6.31
C ALA A 120 -6.65 -6.39 7.66
N ALA A 121 -7.33 -6.09 8.77
CA ALA A 121 -6.77 -6.15 10.12
C ALA A 121 -6.30 -7.56 10.47
N GLU A 122 -7.12 -8.57 10.22
CA GLU A 122 -6.75 -9.97 10.40
C GLU A 122 -5.49 -10.35 9.61
N ALA A 123 -5.42 -9.92 8.35
CA ALA A 123 -4.26 -10.18 7.48
C ALA A 123 -3.02 -9.44 7.98
N PHE A 124 -3.16 -8.19 8.41
CA PHE A 124 -2.09 -7.38 8.98
C PHE A 124 -1.49 -8.03 10.22
N TYR A 125 -2.33 -8.38 11.20
CA TYR A 125 -1.86 -8.97 12.45
C TYR A 125 -1.20 -10.35 12.26
N LYS A 126 -1.64 -11.13 11.28
CA LYS A 126 -1.00 -12.40 10.93
C LYS A 126 0.33 -12.22 10.20
N ALA A 127 0.51 -11.10 9.52
CA ALA A 127 1.69 -10.86 8.71
C ALA A 127 2.84 -10.23 9.52
N THR A 128 2.52 -9.43 10.55
CA THR A 128 3.57 -8.78 11.36
C THR A 128 4.18 -9.73 12.38
N SER A 129 5.52 -9.70 12.50
CA SER A 129 6.26 -10.43 13.53
C SER A 129 6.42 -9.65 14.84
N LEU A 130 6.13 -8.35 14.83
CA LEU A 130 6.30 -7.47 16.00
C LEU A 130 5.17 -7.58 17.03
N LEU A 131 4.04 -8.15 16.63
CA LEU A 131 2.87 -8.28 17.50
C LEU A 131 2.64 -9.76 17.84
N ASP A 132 2.94 -10.13 19.08
CA ASP A 132 2.63 -11.48 19.60
C ASP A 132 1.22 -11.47 20.18
N PRO A 133 0.30 -12.37 19.73
CA PRO A 133 -1.05 -12.46 20.28
C PRO A 133 -1.10 -12.85 21.77
N ASN A 134 -0.01 -13.39 22.34
CA ASN A 134 0.09 -13.70 23.78
C ASN A 134 0.56 -12.48 24.60
N GLU A 135 1.17 -11.49 23.98
CA GLU A 135 1.61 -10.26 24.64
C GLU A 135 0.57 -9.14 24.50
N PHE A 136 -0.09 -9.05 23.36
CA PHE A 136 -1.00 -7.94 23.03
C PHE A 136 -2.45 -8.40 22.91
N THR A 137 -3.36 -7.52 23.34
CA THR A 137 -4.78 -7.53 22.99
C THR A 137 -5.11 -6.22 22.29
N ILE A 138 -5.41 -6.27 20.98
CA ILE A 138 -5.69 -5.08 20.18
C ILE A 138 -7.14 -5.11 19.75
N GLU A 139 -7.87 -4.08 20.13
CA GLU A 139 -9.23 -3.84 19.69
C GLU A 139 -9.23 -2.71 18.66
N SER A 140 -9.84 -2.95 17.51
CA SER A 140 -10.08 -1.93 16.48
C SER A 140 -11.57 -1.69 16.40
N TYR A 141 -11.97 -0.42 16.43
CA TYR A 141 -13.38 -0.03 16.43
C TYR A 141 -13.66 1.00 15.35
N SER A 142 -14.66 0.72 14.52
CA SER A 142 -15.14 1.61 13.48
C SER A 142 -16.34 2.41 14.01
N GLU A 143 -16.16 3.73 14.16
CA GLU A 143 -17.14 4.62 14.73
C GLU A 143 -18.38 4.82 13.83
N ASP A 144 -18.22 4.72 12.51
CA ASP A 144 -19.29 4.92 11.52
C ASP A 144 -20.11 3.66 11.24
N THR A 145 -19.55 2.47 11.50
CA THR A 145 -20.25 1.20 11.27
C THR A 145 -20.59 0.45 12.56
N ASP A 146 -20.10 0.92 13.71
CA ASP A 146 -20.23 0.29 15.03
C ASP A 146 -19.70 -1.17 15.06
N ILE A 147 -18.66 -1.44 14.25
CA ILE A 147 -18.04 -2.76 14.14
C ILE A 147 -16.77 -2.78 14.98
N ARG A 148 -16.55 -3.87 15.70
CA ARG A 148 -15.34 -4.15 16.48
C ARG A 148 -14.63 -5.35 15.96
N HIS A 149 -13.31 -5.32 15.99
CA HIS A 149 -12.43 -6.44 15.69
C HIS A 149 -11.42 -6.60 16.81
N HIS A 150 -11.31 -7.79 17.34
CA HIS A 150 -10.36 -8.15 18.39
C HIS A 150 -9.26 -9.05 17.85
N TRP A 151 -8.03 -8.80 18.28
CA TRP A 151 -6.89 -9.63 17.98
C TRP A 151 -6.03 -9.82 19.22
N GLY A 152 -5.55 -11.06 19.43
CA GLY A 152 -4.72 -11.44 20.57
C GLY A 152 -5.49 -11.57 21.88
N HIS A 153 -4.76 -11.92 22.93
CA HIS A 153 -5.30 -12.17 24.27
C HIS A 153 -4.28 -11.87 25.38
N GLY A 154 -3.24 -11.11 25.05
CA GLY A 154 -2.18 -10.74 25.97
C GLY A 154 -2.59 -9.63 26.94
N PRO A 155 -1.74 -9.35 27.97
CA PRO A 155 -2.02 -8.35 29.00
C PRO A 155 -1.88 -6.89 28.52
N GLU A 156 -1.13 -6.63 27.44
CA GLU A 156 -0.96 -5.29 26.91
C GLU A 156 -2.14 -4.93 26.00
N HIS A 157 -2.96 -3.96 26.44
CA HIS A 157 -4.17 -3.58 25.76
C HIS A 157 -3.97 -2.32 24.90
N ALA A 158 -4.51 -2.35 23.67
CA ALA A 158 -4.61 -1.20 22.79
C ALA A 158 -6.01 -1.12 22.18
N LEU A 159 -6.55 0.11 22.12
CA LEU A 159 -7.79 0.41 21.42
C LEU A 159 -7.50 1.41 20.30
N ILE A 160 -7.85 1.04 19.07
CA ILE A 160 -7.68 1.84 17.86
C ILE A 160 -9.07 2.22 17.34
N LEU A 161 -9.39 3.51 17.38
CA LEU A 161 -10.69 4.02 16.96
C LEU A 161 -10.55 4.89 15.72
N GLY A 162 -11.47 4.74 14.78
CA GLY A 162 -11.52 5.58 13.58
C GLY A 162 -12.70 5.22 12.70
N GLN A 163 -12.85 5.96 11.61
CA GLN A 163 -13.83 5.61 10.58
C GLN A 163 -13.38 4.37 9.80
N GLY A 164 -14.33 3.53 9.37
CA GLY A 164 -14.04 2.29 8.65
C GLY A 164 -13.19 2.49 7.39
N ALA A 165 -13.37 3.59 6.67
CA ALA A 165 -12.52 3.96 5.54
C ALA A 165 -11.06 4.22 5.95
N THR A 166 -10.84 4.90 7.08
CA THR A 166 -9.49 5.17 7.61
C THR A 166 -8.82 3.90 8.10
N LEU A 167 -9.54 3.06 8.85
CA LEU A 167 -9.08 1.75 9.29
C LEU A 167 -8.74 0.84 8.09
N SER A 168 -9.56 0.91 7.02
CA SER A 168 -9.27 0.18 5.78
C SER A 168 -7.96 0.65 5.15
N HIS A 169 -7.68 1.94 5.10
CA HIS A 169 -6.41 2.46 4.60
C HIS A 169 -5.23 2.02 5.46
N LEU A 170 -5.35 2.08 6.79
CA LEU A 170 -4.31 1.65 7.72
C LEU A 170 -3.96 0.17 7.50
N TYR A 171 -4.94 -0.71 7.64
CA TYR A 171 -4.74 -2.17 7.60
C TYR A 171 -4.44 -2.73 6.20
N ASN A 172 -4.80 -2.03 5.13
CA ASN A 172 -4.31 -2.37 3.79
C ASN A 172 -2.91 -1.78 3.50
N GLY A 173 -2.26 -1.13 4.48
CA GLY A 173 -0.92 -0.58 4.35
C GLY A 173 -0.84 0.67 3.47
N TYR A 174 -1.88 1.48 3.37
CA TYR A 174 -1.88 2.75 2.64
C TYR A 174 -1.62 3.96 3.53
N ALA A 175 -1.71 3.80 4.84
CA ALA A 175 -1.48 4.83 5.83
C ALA A 175 -0.55 4.32 6.93
N LEU A 176 0.10 5.25 7.62
CA LEU A 176 0.87 4.98 8.84
C LEU A 176 0.04 5.36 10.05
N LEU A 177 0.04 4.53 11.08
CA LEU A 177 -0.73 4.77 12.29
C LEU A 177 -0.39 6.13 12.91
N ILE A 178 0.90 6.45 13.04
CA ILE A 178 1.34 7.72 13.64
C ILE A 178 0.84 8.93 12.86
N ASP A 179 0.84 8.87 11.53
CA ASP A 179 0.34 9.95 10.69
C ASP A 179 -1.17 10.17 10.87
N ASP A 180 -1.92 9.09 11.00
CA ASP A 180 -3.36 9.17 11.21
C ASP A 180 -3.73 9.65 12.62
N ILE A 181 -2.93 9.30 13.63
CA ILE A 181 -3.05 9.87 14.98
C ILE A 181 -2.77 11.38 14.96
N LEU A 182 -1.65 11.81 14.36
CA LEU A 182 -1.27 13.21 14.28
C LEU A 182 -2.26 14.07 13.48
N LYS A 183 -2.94 13.48 12.50
CA LYS A 183 -3.99 14.14 11.71
C LYS A 183 -5.37 14.05 12.36
N GLY A 184 -5.49 13.43 13.54
CA GLY A 184 -6.75 13.24 14.25
C GLY A 184 -7.76 12.33 13.54
N ARG A 185 -7.31 11.48 12.62
CA ARG A 185 -8.16 10.52 11.89
C ARG A 185 -8.33 9.20 12.62
N ILE A 186 -7.37 8.88 13.48
CA ILE A 186 -7.39 7.71 14.37
C ILE A 186 -7.08 8.18 15.78
N GLN A 187 -7.79 7.62 16.74
CA GLN A 187 -7.45 7.70 18.16
C GLN A 187 -6.85 6.36 18.58
N CYS A 188 -5.78 6.39 19.35
CA CYS A 188 -5.17 5.19 19.89
C CYS A 188 -5.03 5.34 21.41
N GLN A 189 -5.62 4.42 22.16
CA GLN A 189 -5.56 4.36 23.62
C GLN A 189 -4.75 3.13 24.00
N ALA A 190 -3.51 3.36 24.40
CA ALA A 190 -2.57 2.31 24.83
C ALA A 190 -1.40 2.92 25.59
N SER A 191 -0.52 2.09 26.16
CA SER A 191 0.77 2.56 26.66
C SER A 191 1.62 3.14 25.53
N MET A 192 2.50 4.10 25.82
CA MET A 192 3.43 4.67 24.82
C MET A 192 4.30 3.58 24.16
N ARG A 193 4.70 2.56 24.94
CA ARG A 193 5.43 1.39 24.41
C ARG A 193 4.60 0.66 23.36
N THR A 194 3.35 0.36 23.68
CA THR A 194 2.43 -0.36 22.79
C THR A 194 2.16 0.45 21.53
N ILE A 195 1.94 1.77 21.65
CA ILE A 195 1.77 2.66 20.47
C ILE A 195 3.00 2.61 19.57
N ALA A 196 4.21 2.66 20.15
CA ALA A 196 5.45 2.58 19.37
C ALA A 196 5.55 1.25 18.61
N ILE A 197 5.30 0.11 19.27
CA ILE A 197 5.36 -1.22 18.65
C ILE A 197 4.33 -1.34 17.51
N ILE A 198 3.09 -0.91 17.71
CA ILE A 198 2.07 -0.93 16.66
C ILE A 198 2.46 0.00 15.50
N THR A 199 3.06 1.16 15.80
CA THR A 199 3.56 2.08 14.78
C THR A 199 4.66 1.44 13.95
N ASP A 200 5.61 0.76 14.58
CA ASP A 200 6.68 0.04 13.89
C ASP A 200 6.09 -1.09 13.04
N ALA A 201 5.15 -1.87 13.56
CA ALA A 201 4.46 -2.92 12.82
C ALA A 201 3.72 -2.37 11.57
N THR A 202 3.01 -1.25 11.71
CA THR A 202 2.35 -0.60 10.55
C THR A 202 3.36 -0.05 9.55
N THR A 203 4.53 0.41 10.01
CA THR A 203 5.60 0.91 9.15
C THR A 203 6.26 -0.22 8.37
N GLU A 204 6.59 -1.33 9.02
CA GLU A 204 7.12 -2.53 8.34
C GLU A 204 6.14 -3.06 7.29
N TYR A 205 4.86 -3.13 7.65
CA TYR A 205 3.81 -3.58 6.74
C TYR A 205 3.64 -2.63 5.55
N TRP A 206 3.71 -1.31 5.79
CA TRP A 206 3.66 -0.29 4.75
C TRP A 206 4.88 -0.36 3.82
N MET A 207 6.07 -0.62 4.36
CA MET A 207 7.31 -0.78 3.59
C MET A 207 7.44 -2.13 2.90
N ASP A 208 6.58 -3.12 3.25
CA ASP A 208 6.63 -4.50 2.76
C ASP A 208 8.00 -5.16 3.07
N LEU A 209 8.50 -4.93 4.31
CA LEU A 209 9.76 -5.44 4.83
C LEU A 209 9.65 -6.84 5.47
N GLN A 210 8.56 -7.56 5.20
CA GLN A 210 8.24 -8.88 5.77
C GLN A 210 8.79 -10.04 4.95
#